data_592ebeadf9cf9d7e8f5d93e608ca2500
#
_entry.id   592ebeadf9cf9d7e8f5d93e608ca2500
#
_cell.length_a   1.000
_cell.length_b   1.000
_cell.length_c   1.000
_cell.angle_alpha   90.00
_cell.angle_beta   90.00
_cell.angle_gamma   90.00
#
_symmetry.space_group_name_H-M   'P 1'
#
loop_
_entity.id
_entity.type
_entity.pdbx_description
1 polymer ?
#
loop_
_entity_poly.entity_id
_entity_poly.type
_entity_poly.pdbx_seq_one_letter_code
_entity_poly.pdbx_strand_id
1 'polypeptide(L)'
;PTAGTASHAYTLSFQSEMDAFENQAKYLGENSIFLVDTYNIETGIVNAIKASNAKLKGIRIDSGDLATSAKSARELLDGLGAPQAQIMVSGDLDEYKIRALADAPIDAFESGHRLVTGSGAASAGFVYKLVAIEDNPSVSRMRPVQKQSEGKTSLGGKKLAKRKVGFDGVAVEESIFIDGSSRKDSPSEGYRDLQSEVMSRGKILNLLTVEDSRNHLMKIMPEIPKEVRLRVDGEP
;
A
#
# COMPACT_ATOMS: atom_id res chain seq x y z
N PRO A 1 3.85 10.31 -7.41
CA PRO A 1 3.99 11.70 -6.96
C PRO A 1 4.29 11.75 -5.46
N THR A 2 5.14 12.67 -5.06
CA THR A 2 5.38 12.96 -3.66
C THR A 2 4.30 13.91 -3.14
N ALA A 3 3.87 13.70 -1.90
CA ALA A 3 3.02 14.61 -1.15
C ALA A 3 3.69 14.83 0.21
N GLY A 4 3.50 15.96 0.79
CA GLY A 4 4.06 16.24 2.10
C GLY A 4 3.52 17.53 2.69
N THR A 5 3.77 17.68 3.98
CA THR A 5 3.38 18.86 4.74
C THR A 5 4.58 19.38 5.53
N ALA A 6 4.46 20.57 6.07
CA ALA A 6 5.42 21.06 7.04
C ALA A 6 5.32 20.26 8.36
N SER A 7 6.40 20.27 9.14
CA SER A 7 6.40 19.67 10.49
C SER A 7 5.95 20.70 11.55
N HIS A 8 5.62 20.22 12.77
CA HIS A 8 5.37 21.11 13.92
C HIS A 8 6.53 22.11 14.13
N ALA A 9 7.78 21.63 14.00
CA ALA A 9 8.96 22.48 14.14
C ALA A 9 8.99 23.67 13.15
N TYR A 10 8.45 23.48 11.95
CA TYR A 10 8.29 24.57 11.00
C TYR A 10 7.34 25.65 11.54
N THR A 11 6.16 25.26 12.00
CA THR A 11 5.19 26.20 12.59
C THR A 11 5.78 26.91 13.80
N LEU A 12 6.46 26.17 14.67
CA LEU A 12 7.13 26.71 15.88
C LEU A 12 8.27 27.66 15.58
N SER A 13 8.83 27.67 14.36
CA SER A 13 9.92 28.58 13.96
C SER A 13 9.44 29.99 13.57
N PHE A 14 8.13 30.19 13.48
CA PHE A 14 7.51 31.49 13.20
C PHE A 14 6.96 32.13 14.49
N GLN A 15 6.67 33.42 14.44
CA GLN A 15 6.10 34.14 15.60
C GLN A 15 4.63 33.73 15.85
N SER A 16 3.92 33.36 14.79
CA SER A 16 2.56 32.85 14.87
C SER A 16 2.32 31.73 13.88
N GLU A 17 1.31 30.91 14.14
CA GLU A 17 0.86 29.88 13.21
C GLU A 17 0.37 30.48 11.88
N MET A 18 -0.27 31.65 11.92
CA MET A 18 -0.70 32.36 10.72
C MET A 18 0.49 32.72 9.83
N ASP A 19 1.57 33.27 10.39
CA ASP A 19 2.77 33.61 9.63
C ASP A 19 3.40 32.40 8.95
N ALA A 20 3.39 31.24 9.66
CA ALA A 20 3.86 29.98 9.10
C ALA A 20 2.98 29.53 7.92
N PHE A 21 1.68 29.59 8.08
CA PHE A 21 0.72 29.15 7.06
C PHE A 21 0.71 30.08 5.84
N GLU A 22 0.78 31.39 6.03
CA GLU A 22 0.93 32.35 4.93
C GLU A 22 2.21 32.11 4.15
N ASN A 23 3.31 31.84 4.85
CA ASN A 23 4.58 31.50 4.21
C ASN A 23 4.47 30.19 3.42
N GLN A 24 3.87 29.15 3.97
CA GLN A 24 3.65 27.87 3.29
C GLN A 24 2.77 28.07 2.05
N ALA A 25 1.65 28.79 2.17
CA ALA A 25 0.74 29.08 1.05
C ALA A 25 1.43 29.83 -0.08
N LYS A 26 2.32 30.78 0.25
CA LYS A 26 3.11 31.54 -0.73
C LYS A 26 3.98 30.64 -1.61
N TYR A 27 4.56 29.56 -1.05
CA TYR A 27 5.46 28.68 -1.78
C TYR A 27 4.76 27.51 -2.46
N LEU A 28 3.74 26.92 -1.84
CA LEU A 28 3.07 25.72 -2.32
C LEU A 28 1.72 26.00 -3.02
N GLY A 29 1.16 27.20 -2.82
CA GLY A 29 -0.13 27.58 -3.41
C GLY A 29 -1.24 26.61 -3.03
N GLU A 30 -2.06 26.25 -4.01
CA GLU A 30 -3.19 25.32 -3.86
C GLU A 30 -2.77 23.87 -3.50
N ASN A 31 -1.49 23.53 -3.60
CA ASN A 31 -0.96 22.23 -3.18
C ASN A 31 -0.64 22.16 -1.68
N SER A 32 -0.89 23.23 -0.92
CA SER A 32 -0.63 23.28 0.51
C SER A 32 -1.50 22.30 1.28
N ILE A 33 -0.86 21.49 2.13
CA ILE A 33 -1.48 20.68 3.17
C ILE A 33 -0.94 21.20 4.51
N PHE A 34 -1.82 21.76 5.33
CA PHE A 34 -1.43 22.43 6.58
C PHE A 34 -1.52 21.48 7.76
N LEU A 35 -0.47 21.41 8.58
CA LEU A 35 -0.45 20.68 9.85
C LEU A 35 -1.12 21.55 10.91
N VAL A 36 -2.37 21.22 11.29
CA VAL A 36 -3.25 22.12 12.05
C VAL A 36 -3.30 21.84 13.55
N ASP A 37 -2.59 20.82 14.03
CA ASP A 37 -2.59 20.42 15.45
C ASP A 37 -1.34 20.82 16.21
N THR A 38 -0.61 21.85 15.74
CA THR A 38 0.54 22.39 16.50
C THR A 38 0.08 23.02 17.82
N TYR A 39 -1.09 23.65 17.83
CA TYR A 39 -1.68 24.27 19.02
C TYR A 39 -3.13 23.79 19.23
N ASN A 40 -4.09 24.35 18.50
CA ASN A 40 -5.48 24.00 18.57
C ASN A 40 -6.01 23.74 17.18
N ILE A 41 -6.59 22.56 16.94
CA ILE A 41 -7.02 22.09 15.61
C ILE A 41 -8.03 23.05 14.97
N GLU A 42 -9.04 23.49 15.71
CA GLU A 42 -10.08 24.36 15.17
C GLU A 42 -9.50 25.71 14.71
N THR A 43 -8.66 26.32 15.56
CA THR A 43 -7.96 27.55 15.21
C THR A 43 -7.00 27.35 14.04
N GLY A 44 -6.28 26.21 14.01
CA GLY A 44 -5.40 25.85 12.91
C GLY A 44 -6.12 25.72 11.58
N ILE A 45 -7.31 25.09 11.56
CA ILE A 45 -8.14 25.00 10.35
C ILE A 45 -8.58 26.40 9.88
N VAL A 46 -9.05 27.24 10.79
CA VAL A 46 -9.43 28.63 10.47
C VAL A 46 -8.24 29.40 9.87
N ASN A 47 -7.05 29.24 10.46
CA ASN A 47 -5.82 29.90 9.97
C ASN A 47 -5.42 29.35 8.60
N ALA A 48 -5.50 28.04 8.37
CA ALA A 48 -5.20 27.41 7.09
C ALA A 48 -6.09 27.93 5.95
N ILE A 49 -7.41 28.05 6.22
CA ILE A 49 -8.39 28.57 5.28
C ILE A 49 -8.09 30.03 4.96
N LYS A 50 -7.80 30.87 5.97
CA LYS A 50 -7.46 32.27 5.77
C LYS A 50 -6.17 32.43 4.96
N ALA A 51 -5.10 31.74 5.34
CA ALA A 51 -3.80 31.82 4.69
C ALA A 51 -3.84 31.38 3.21
N SER A 52 -4.74 30.45 2.86
CA SER A 52 -4.90 29.91 1.50
C SER A 52 -6.04 30.55 0.70
N ASN A 53 -6.82 31.47 1.27
CA ASN A 53 -8.07 31.95 0.70
C ASN A 53 -9.03 30.79 0.32
N ALA A 54 -9.14 29.81 1.18
CA ALA A 54 -9.90 28.56 1.00
C ALA A 54 -9.45 27.68 -0.20
N LYS A 55 -8.26 27.95 -0.76
CA LYS A 55 -7.67 27.19 -1.89
C LYS A 55 -6.53 26.32 -1.40
N LEU A 56 -6.81 25.43 -0.46
CA LEU A 56 -5.85 24.47 0.07
C LEU A 56 -6.12 23.08 -0.48
N LYS A 57 -5.07 22.27 -0.63
CA LYS A 57 -5.22 20.85 -0.95
C LYS A 57 -5.80 20.06 0.23
N GLY A 58 -5.41 20.41 1.45
CA GLY A 58 -5.91 19.72 2.65
C GLY A 58 -5.27 20.21 3.93
N ILE A 59 -5.64 19.49 4.99
CA ILE A 59 -5.08 19.62 6.32
C ILE A 59 -4.47 18.31 6.79
N ARG A 60 -3.55 18.35 7.77
CA ARG A 60 -3.02 17.17 8.45
C ARG A 60 -3.25 17.28 9.96
N ILE A 61 -3.64 16.15 10.55
CA ILE A 61 -3.79 15.95 11.99
C ILE A 61 -2.87 14.80 12.40
N ASP A 62 -1.98 15.02 13.36
CA ASP A 62 -0.91 14.08 13.74
C ASP A 62 -1.14 13.42 15.10
N SER A 63 -2.09 13.92 15.91
CA SER A 63 -2.24 13.51 17.30
C SER A 63 -3.69 13.48 17.78
N GLY A 64 -3.89 12.84 18.96
CA GLY A 64 -5.19 12.78 19.61
C GLY A 64 -6.11 11.66 19.07
N ASP A 65 -7.41 11.81 19.31
CA ASP A 65 -8.44 10.92 18.72
C ASP A 65 -8.68 11.32 17.26
N LEU A 66 -7.97 10.65 16.36
CA LEU A 66 -8.00 10.96 14.94
C LEU A 66 -9.39 10.81 14.32
N ALA A 67 -10.19 9.83 14.77
CA ALA A 67 -11.54 9.62 14.22
C ALA A 67 -12.49 10.78 14.57
N THR A 68 -12.50 11.19 15.83
CA THR A 68 -13.29 12.32 16.31
C THR A 68 -12.80 13.63 15.72
N SER A 69 -11.48 13.84 15.71
CA SER A 69 -10.87 15.06 15.14
C SER A 69 -11.13 15.19 13.65
N ALA A 70 -11.08 14.10 12.88
CA ALA A 70 -11.39 14.12 11.45
C ALA A 70 -12.86 14.49 11.17
N LYS A 71 -13.81 14.00 11.97
CA LYS A 71 -15.24 14.36 11.84
C LYS A 71 -15.47 15.85 12.11
N SER A 72 -14.95 16.36 13.23
CA SER A 72 -15.06 17.78 13.55
C SER A 72 -14.36 18.68 12.53
N ALA A 73 -13.19 18.24 12.05
CA ALA A 73 -12.45 18.94 10.99
C ALA A 73 -13.24 19.00 9.68
N ARG A 74 -13.92 17.90 9.29
CA ARG A 74 -14.74 17.86 8.07
C ARG A 74 -15.90 18.84 8.15
N GLU A 75 -16.63 18.83 9.28
CA GLU A 75 -17.73 19.76 9.53
C GLU A 75 -17.28 21.22 9.46
N LEU A 76 -16.12 21.51 10.07
CA LEU A 76 -15.57 22.86 10.08
C LEU A 76 -15.10 23.32 8.69
N LEU A 77 -14.40 22.45 7.93
CA LEU A 77 -13.97 22.74 6.57
C LEU A 77 -15.15 23.01 5.64
N ASP A 78 -16.20 22.20 5.74
CA ASP A 78 -17.43 22.37 4.96
C ASP A 78 -18.14 23.69 5.30
N GLY A 79 -18.28 23.98 6.60
CA GLY A 79 -18.89 25.20 7.08
C GLY A 79 -18.13 26.49 6.71
N LEU A 80 -16.81 26.39 6.53
CA LEU A 80 -15.95 27.51 6.16
C LEU A 80 -15.68 27.63 4.65
N GLY A 81 -16.36 26.82 3.82
CA GLY A 81 -16.30 26.94 2.36
C GLY A 81 -15.13 26.23 1.70
N ALA A 82 -14.55 25.22 2.36
CA ALA A 82 -13.49 24.38 1.82
C ALA A 82 -13.85 22.88 1.77
N PRO A 83 -15.03 22.50 1.21
CA PRO A 83 -15.47 21.09 1.20
C PRO A 83 -14.58 20.18 0.37
N GLN A 84 -13.79 20.72 -0.57
CA GLN A 84 -12.83 19.98 -1.40
C GLN A 84 -11.51 19.67 -0.68
N ALA A 85 -11.26 20.30 0.48
CA ALA A 85 -10.00 20.08 1.20
C ALA A 85 -9.94 18.66 1.77
N GLN A 86 -8.83 17.99 1.52
CA GLN A 86 -8.57 16.63 2.01
C GLN A 86 -8.18 16.65 3.48
N ILE A 87 -8.54 15.58 4.19
CA ILE A 87 -8.09 15.34 5.57
C ILE A 87 -7.05 14.22 5.53
N MET A 88 -5.83 14.56 5.85
CA MET A 88 -4.72 13.63 6.03
C MET A 88 -4.49 13.40 7.53
N VAL A 89 -4.22 12.17 7.91
CA VAL A 89 -3.86 11.84 9.30
C VAL A 89 -2.52 11.12 9.35
N SER A 90 -1.82 11.34 10.44
CA SER A 90 -0.55 10.71 10.78
C SER A 90 -0.52 10.38 12.28
N GLY A 91 0.62 10.00 12.84
CA GLY A 91 0.71 9.69 14.27
C GLY A 91 0.85 8.19 14.54
N ASP A 92 2.01 7.66 14.21
CA ASP A 92 2.41 6.27 14.53
C ASP A 92 1.41 5.22 13.99
N LEU A 93 0.94 5.45 12.76
CA LEU A 93 -0.05 4.60 12.10
C LEU A 93 0.56 3.29 11.60
N ASP A 94 -0.20 2.23 11.78
CA ASP A 94 0.01 0.91 11.20
C ASP A 94 -1.29 0.42 10.52
N GLU A 95 -1.25 -0.75 9.93
CA GLU A 95 -2.39 -1.35 9.22
C GLU A 95 -3.63 -1.52 10.11
N TYR A 96 -3.44 -1.80 11.39
CA TYR A 96 -4.54 -2.00 12.35
C TYR A 96 -5.23 -0.68 12.70
N LYS A 97 -4.43 0.35 12.96
CA LYS A 97 -4.96 1.70 13.23
C LYS A 97 -5.65 2.29 12.01
N ILE A 98 -5.05 2.12 10.81
CA ILE A 98 -5.67 2.57 9.55
C ILE A 98 -7.01 1.88 9.35
N ARG A 99 -7.08 0.57 9.59
CA ARG A 99 -8.35 -0.15 9.48
C ARG A 99 -9.39 0.34 10.49
N ALA A 100 -8.99 0.62 11.72
CA ALA A 100 -9.90 1.15 12.74
C ALA A 100 -10.46 2.55 12.38
N LEU A 101 -9.75 3.28 11.52
CA LEU A 101 -10.14 4.61 11.03
C LEU A 101 -10.91 4.59 9.69
N ALA A 102 -11.23 3.40 9.15
CA ALA A 102 -11.81 3.26 7.81
C ALA A 102 -13.16 3.96 7.61
N ASP A 103 -13.93 4.12 8.69
CA ASP A 103 -15.25 4.78 8.65
C ASP A 103 -15.20 6.28 8.98
N ALA A 104 -14.00 6.82 9.25
CA ALA A 104 -13.82 8.26 9.49
C ALA A 104 -13.64 9.01 8.15
N PRO A 105 -13.99 10.30 8.07
CA PRO A 105 -13.83 11.10 6.87
C PRO A 105 -12.37 11.49 6.63
N ILE A 106 -11.51 10.49 6.38
CA ILE A 106 -10.07 10.62 6.17
C ILE A 106 -9.76 10.24 4.73
N ASP A 107 -9.07 11.11 4.01
CA ASP A 107 -8.72 10.94 2.60
C ASP A 107 -7.34 10.31 2.41
N ALA A 108 -6.43 10.49 3.38
CA ALA A 108 -5.06 9.99 3.28
C ALA A 108 -4.45 9.67 4.65
N PHE A 109 -3.58 8.65 4.65
CA PHE A 109 -2.85 8.20 5.83
C PHE A 109 -1.35 8.34 5.57
N GLU A 110 -0.63 8.92 6.54
CA GLU A 110 0.83 9.00 6.52
C GLU A 110 1.40 8.04 7.56
N SER A 111 2.00 6.95 7.10
CA SER A 111 2.66 5.96 7.95
C SER A 111 4.16 5.99 7.68
N GLY A 112 4.97 6.14 8.72
CA GLY A 112 6.43 6.23 8.62
C GLY A 112 7.13 5.11 9.38
N HIS A 113 7.36 5.33 10.66
CA HIS A 113 8.14 4.45 11.54
C HIS A 113 7.65 2.98 11.52
N ARG A 114 6.36 2.74 11.63
CA ARG A 114 5.79 1.39 11.63
C ARG A 114 6.01 0.68 10.29
N LEU A 115 5.87 1.39 9.18
CA LEU A 115 6.14 0.83 7.85
C LEU A 115 7.64 0.45 7.71
N VAL A 116 8.55 1.34 8.12
CA VAL A 116 10.00 1.12 7.99
C VAL A 116 10.49 -0.01 8.90
N THR A 117 9.94 -0.16 10.09
CA THR A 117 10.30 -1.21 11.05
C THR A 117 9.55 -2.53 10.84
N GLY A 118 8.54 -2.56 9.95
CA GLY A 118 7.73 -3.74 9.65
C GLY A 118 6.69 -4.07 10.72
N SER A 119 6.35 -3.16 11.64
CA SER A 119 5.28 -3.29 12.66
C SER A 119 5.21 -4.65 13.37
N GLY A 120 6.37 -5.23 13.75
CA GLY A 120 6.44 -6.55 14.39
C GLY A 120 6.70 -7.72 13.42
N ALA A 121 6.59 -7.50 12.11
CA ALA A 121 7.02 -8.42 11.05
C ALA A 121 8.28 -7.87 10.38
N ALA A 122 9.41 -7.89 11.10
CA ALA A 122 10.66 -7.23 10.69
C ALA A 122 11.26 -7.77 9.38
N SER A 123 10.77 -8.89 8.88
CA SER A 123 11.22 -9.47 7.60
C SER A 123 10.10 -10.21 6.91
N ALA A 124 10.03 -10.11 5.60
CA ALA A 124 9.24 -11.02 4.79
C ALA A 124 9.87 -12.42 4.84
N GLY A 125 9.10 -13.43 5.19
CA GLY A 125 9.56 -14.82 5.36
C GLY A 125 9.89 -15.54 4.05
N PHE A 126 10.45 -14.82 3.07
CA PHE A 126 10.85 -15.41 1.79
C PHE A 126 12.16 -16.18 1.90
N VAL A 127 12.17 -17.38 1.36
CA VAL A 127 13.38 -18.22 1.23
C VAL A 127 13.41 -18.89 -0.13
N TYR A 128 14.61 -19.07 -0.67
CA TYR A 128 14.80 -19.90 -1.85
C TYR A 128 14.85 -21.38 -1.50
N LYS A 129 14.16 -22.19 -2.28
CA LYS A 129 14.21 -23.65 -2.17
C LYS A 129 14.74 -24.22 -3.48
N LEU A 130 15.78 -25.05 -3.40
CA LEU A 130 16.20 -25.85 -4.55
C LEU A 130 15.13 -26.90 -4.85
N VAL A 131 14.61 -26.89 -6.06
CA VAL A 131 13.51 -27.77 -6.47
C VAL A 131 13.85 -28.66 -7.66
N ALA A 132 14.92 -28.37 -8.38
CA ALA A 132 15.45 -29.21 -9.44
C ALA A 132 16.95 -28.97 -9.63
N ILE A 133 17.67 -29.98 -10.09
CA ILE A 133 19.11 -29.94 -10.44
C ILE A 133 19.33 -30.62 -11.79
N GLU A 134 20.23 -30.10 -12.60
CA GLU A 134 20.65 -30.70 -13.82
C GLU A 134 21.73 -31.80 -13.52
N ASP A 135 21.37 -33.05 -13.75
CA ASP A 135 22.28 -34.17 -13.49
C ASP A 135 23.34 -34.36 -14.58
N ASN A 136 22.99 -34.01 -15.83
CA ASN A 136 23.88 -34.17 -16.97
C ASN A 136 23.64 -33.05 -18.00
N PRO A 137 24.62 -32.14 -18.14
CA PRO A 137 24.50 -31.02 -19.10
C PRO A 137 24.33 -31.47 -20.57
N SER A 138 24.83 -32.64 -20.93
CA SER A 138 24.71 -33.19 -22.29
C SER A 138 23.29 -33.65 -22.64
N VAL A 139 22.44 -33.87 -21.64
CA VAL A 139 21.06 -34.37 -21.81
C VAL A 139 20.03 -33.28 -21.47
N SER A 140 20.48 -32.18 -20.88
CA SER A 140 19.59 -31.08 -20.40
C SER A 140 18.38 -31.56 -19.59
N ARG A 141 18.58 -32.61 -18.79
CA ARG A 141 17.53 -33.20 -17.97
C ARG A 141 17.58 -32.69 -16.55
N MET A 142 16.51 -32.01 -16.14
CA MET A 142 16.34 -31.57 -14.76
C MET A 142 15.74 -32.69 -13.92
N ARG A 143 16.42 -33.06 -12.84
CA ARG A 143 15.92 -33.99 -11.84
C ARG A 143 15.27 -33.20 -10.71
N PRO A 144 13.99 -33.46 -10.38
CA PRO A 144 13.33 -32.84 -9.23
C PRO A 144 14.04 -33.19 -7.93
N VAL A 145 14.17 -32.22 -7.05
CA VAL A 145 14.65 -32.42 -5.68
C VAL A 145 13.73 -31.67 -4.72
N GLN A 146 13.59 -32.20 -3.52
CA GLN A 146 12.68 -31.63 -2.53
C GLN A 146 13.20 -31.83 -1.12
N LYS A 147 12.88 -30.87 -0.25
CA LYS A 147 13.09 -31.02 1.18
C LYS A 147 11.94 -31.84 1.78
N GLN A 148 12.30 -32.84 2.61
CA GLN A 148 11.34 -33.66 3.34
C GLN A 148 11.68 -33.60 4.83
N SER A 149 11.26 -32.56 5.50
CA SER A 149 11.39 -32.49 6.95
C SER A 149 10.02 -32.24 7.56
N GLU A 150 9.84 -32.66 8.78
CA GLU A 150 8.60 -32.48 9.52
C GLU A 150 8.16 -31.00 9.50
N GLY A 151 6.92 -30.73 9.11
CA GLY A 151 6.34 -29.40 8.99
C GLY A 151 6.93 -28.50 7.88
N LYS A 152 7.90 -28.96 7.09
CA LYS A 152 8.57 -28.14 6.05
C LYS A 152 8.87 -28.92 4.75
N THR A 153 7.87 -29.63 4.26
CA THR A 153 7.99 -30.34 2.98
C THR A 153 7.89 -29.34 1.83
N SER A 154 8.78 -29.46 0.85
CA SER A 154 8.70 -28.73 -0.41
C SER A 154 8.39 -29.68 -1.56
N LEU A 155 7.68 -29.20 -2.57
CA LEU A 155 7.41 -29.96 -3.78
C LEU A 155 8.57 -29.77 -4.78
N GLY A 156 9.14 -30.86 -5.30
CA GLY A 156 10.20 -30.83 -6.32
C GLY A 156 9.68 -30.42 -7.70
N GLY A 157 10.60 -30.01 -8.59
CA GLY A 157 10.31 -29.59 -9.96
C GLY A 157 9.94 -28.12 -10.11
N LYS A 158 10.02 -27.63 -11.35
CA LYS A 158 9.58 -26.29 -11.74
C LYS A 158 8.06 -26.19 -11.57
N LYS A 159 7.58 -25.07 -11.04
CA LYS A 159 6.17 -24.85 -10.78
C LYS A 159 5.61 -23.70 -11.60
N LEU A 160 4.36 -23.84 -11.98
CA LEU A 160 3.54 -22.80 -12.61
C LEU A 160 2.41 -22.44 -11.65
N ALA A 161 2.15 -21.17 -11.49
CA ALA A 161 1.04 -20.67 -10.69
C ALA A 161 0.00 -20.00 -11.58
N LYS A 162 -1.27 -20.34 -11.37
CA LYS A 162 -2.39 -19.83 -12.16
C LYS A 162 -3.55 -19.43 -11.26
N ARG A 163 -4.30 -18.42 -11.70
CA ARG A 163 -5.52 -17.96 -11.04
C ARG A 163 -6.72 -18.13 -11.97
N LYS A 164 -7.79 -18.67 -11.43
CA LYS A 164 -9.11 -18.66 -12.08
C LYS A 164 -9.92 -17.49 -11.55
N VAL A 165 -10.48 -16.73 -12.48
CA VAL A 165 -11.35 -15.58 -12.17
C VAL A 165 -12.77 -15.94 -12.56
N GLY A 166 -13.73 -15.70 -11.69
CA GLY A 166 -15.15 -15.93 -11.93
C GLY A 166 -15.76 -14.93 -12.91
N PHE A 167 -17.01 -15.13 -13.26
CA PHE A 167 -17.76 -14.24 -14.19
C PHE A 167 -17.96 -12.83 -13.60
N ASP A 168 -17.88 -12.68 -12.30
CA ASP A 168 -17.94 -11.41 -11.56
C ASP A 168 -16.60 -10.69 -11.50
N GLY A 169 -15.55 -11.28 -12.08
CA GLY A 169 -14.19 -10.74 -12.05
C GLY A 169 -13.42 -11.01 -10.76
N VAL A 170 -13.97 -11.80 -9.83
CA VAL A 170 -13.33 -12.14 -8.55
C VAL A 170 -12.59 -13.48 -8.67
N ALA A 171 -11.43 -13.59 -8.03
CA ALA A 171 -10.64 -14.81 -7.98
C ALA A 171 -11.38 -15.89 -7.19
N VAL A 172 -11.56 -17.07 -7.79
CA VAL A 172 -12.23 -18.21 -7.20
C VAL A 172 -11.27 -19.35 -6.84
N GLU A 173 -10.08 -19.36 -7.48
CA GLU A 173 -9.09 -20.41 -7.26
C GLU A 173 -7.68 -19.90 -7.62
N GLU A 174 -6.69 -20.31 -6.84
CA GLU A 174 -5.27 -20.24 -7.19
C GLU A 174 -4.67 -21.64 -7.12
N SER A 175 -3.99 -22.05 -8.19
CA SER A 175 -3.47 -23.39 -8.33
C SER A 175 -1.99 -23.37 -8.73
N ILE A 176 -1.22 -24.30 -8.13
CA ILE A 176 0.19 -24.50 -8.42
C ILE A 176 0.38 -25.86 -9.06
N PHE A 177 1.02 -25.90 -10.21
CA PHE A 177 1.30 -27.11 -11.00
C PHE A 177 2.79 -27.34 -11.15
N ILE A 178 3.18 -28.60 -11.34
CA ILE A 178 4.54 -28.93 -11.79
C ILE A 178 4.58 -28.80 -13.31
N ASP A 179 5.53 -28.00 -13.82
CA ASP A 179 5.76 -27.83 -15.26
C ASP A 179 6.13 -29.18 -15.90
N GLY A 180 5.46 -29.55 -16.99
CA GLY A 180 5.63 -30.85 -17.65
C GLY A 180 4.78 -31.98 -17.07
N SER A 181 3.96 -31.77 -16.05
CA SER A 181 2.87 -32.67 -15.73
C SER A 181 1.86 -32.75 -16.88
N SER A 182 1.21 -33.90 -17.03
CA SER A 182 0.34 -34.16 -18.21
C SER A 182 -0.66 -33.03 -18.43
N ARG A 183 -0.98 -32.73 -19.71
CA ARG A 183 -1.93 -31.69 -20.13
C ARG A 183 -3.29 -31.73 -19.41
N LYS A 184 -3.64 -32.87 -18.78
CA LYS A 184 -4.85 -33.03 -17.99
C LYS A 184 -4.81 -32.32 -16.64
N ASP A 185 -3.60 -32.05 -16.12
CA ASP A 185 -3.41 -31.46 -14.80
C ASP A 185 -3.16 -29.94 -14.85
N SER A 186 -3.06 -29.35 -16.06
CA SER A 186 -2.86 -27.91 -16.25
C SER A 186 -4.14 -27.29 -16.81
N PRO A 187 -4.97 -26.66 -15.99
CA PRO A 187 -6.20 -26.03 -16.48
C PRO A 187 -5.82 -24.87 -17.42
N SER A 188 -6.46 -24.86 -18.60
CA SER A 188 -6.24 -23.87 -19.65
C SER A 188 -7.40 -22.90 -19.79
N GLU A 189 -8.62 -23.32 -19.52
CA GLU A 189 -9.81 -22.53 -19.73
C GLU A 189 -10.16 -21.70 -18.47
N GLY A 190 -10.25 -20.39 -18.64
CA GLY A 190 -10.58 -19.45 -17.55
C GLY A 190 -9.46 -19.18 -16.55
N TYR A 191 -8.24 -19.71 -16.77
CA TYR A 191 -7.08 -19.45 -15.92
C TYR A 191 -6.09 -18.50 -16.58
N ARG A 192 -5.50 -17.60 -15.81
CA ARG A 192 -4.36 -16.79 -16.22
C ARG A 192 -3.13 -17.12 -15.41
N ASP A 193 -1.96 -16.94 -16.01
CA ASP A 193 -0.69 -17.11 -15.32
C ASP A 193 -0.47 -16.01 -14.29
N LEU A 194 0.08 -16.39 -13.13
CA LEU A 194 0.49 -15.46 -12.07
C LEU A 194 1.98 -15.12 -12.14
N GLN A 195 2.73 -15.81 -12.98
CA GLN A 195 4.17 -15.64 -13.13
C GLN A 195 4.49 -14.91 -14.43
N SER A 196 5.49 -14.03 -14.38
CA SER A 196 6.09 -13.40 -15.55
C SER A 196 7.60 -13.60 -15.53
N GLU A 197 8.20 -13.84 -16.69
CA GLU A 197 9.65 -13.94 -16.79
C GLU A 197 10.25 -12.53 -16.74
N VAL A 198 11.05 -12.26 -15.71
CA VAL A 198 11.71 -10.97 -15.50
C VAL A 198 13.17 -10.98 -15.94
N MET A 199 13.77 -12.15 -16.03
CA MET A 199 15.15 -12.33 -16.45
C MET A 199 15.31 -13.66 -17.17
N SER A 200 16.06 -13.68 -18.29
CA SER A 200 16.43 -14.87 -19.03
C SER A 200 17.87 -14.82 -19.46
N ARG A 201 18.63 -15.89 -19.19
CA ARG A 201 20.06 -16.03 -19.55
C ARG A 201 20.90 -14.81 -19.14
N GLY A 202 20.66 -14.28 -17.95
CA GLY A 202 21.36 -13.10 -17.41
C GLY A 202 20.90 -11.76 -18.00
N LYS A 203 19.91 -11.73 -18.90
CA LYS A 203 19.34 -10.51 -19.44
C LYS A 203 18.02 -10.18 -18.77
N ILE A 204 17.87 -8.95 -18.33
CA ILE A 204 16.60 -8.42 -17.82
C ILE A 204 15.64 -8.28 -19.00
N LEU A 205 14.46 -8.89 -18.92
CA LEU A 205 13.42 -8.85 -19.95
C LEU A 205 12.37 -7.81 -19.65
N ASN A 206 11.97 -7.70 -18.39
CA ASN A 206 10.96 -6.78 -17.92
C ASN A 206 11.42 -6.07 -16.66
N LEU A 207 11.72 -4.80 -16.76
CA LEU A 207 12.00 -3.93 -15.62
C LEU A 207 10.77 -3.06 -15.40
N LEU A 208 9.91 -3.45 -14.47
CA LEU A 208 8.77 -2.65 -14.08
C LEU A 208 9.23 -1.47 -13.23
N THR A 209 8.73 -0.29 -13.54
CA THR A 209 8.87 0.87 -12.66
C THR A 209 7.95 0.72 -11.44
N VAL A 210 8.17 1.55 -10.42
CA VAL A 210 7.26 1.62 -9.27
C VAL A 210 5.84 2.01 -9.70
N GLU A 211 5.72 2.88 -10.72
CA GLU A 211 4.44 3.30 -11.26
C GLU A 211 3.73 2.15 -12.00
N ASP A 212 4.46 1.37 -12.80
CA ASP A 212 3.90 0.17 -13.45
C ASP A 212 3.39 -0.83 -12.42
N SER A 213 4.16 -1.05 -11.35
CA SER A 213 3.78 -1.95 -10.24
C SER A 213 2.54 -1.46 -9.51
N ARG A 214 2.44 -0.15 -9.26
CA ARG A 214 1.26 0.47 -8.64
C ARG A 214 0.03 0.32 -9.53
N ASN A 215 0.14 0.63 -10.82
CA ASN A 215 -0.95 0.50 -11.78
C ASN A 215 -1.40 -0.96 -11.91
N HIS A 216 -0.45 -1.90 -11.90
CA HIS A 216 -0.77 -3.32 -11.88
C HIS A 216 -1.53 -3.71 -10.62
N LEU A 217 -1.07 -3.30 -9.45
CA LEU A 217 -1.75 -3.56 -8.19
C LEU A 217 -3.18 -3.03 -8.20
N MET A 218 -3.38 -1.78 -8.59
CA MET A 218 -4.72 -1.17 -8.66
C MET A 218 -5.65 -1.92 -9.61
N LYS A 219 -5.11 -2.46 -10.72
CA LYS A 219 -5.88 -3.26 -11.68
C LYS A 219 -6.30 -4.61 -11.12
N ILE A 220 -5.44 -5.27 -10.35
CA ILE A 220 -5.71 -6.64 -9.86
C ILE A 220 -6.38 -6.68 -8.48
N MET A 221 -6.32 -5.60 -7.71
CA MET A 221 -6.94 -5.55 -6.37
C MET A 221 -8.45 -5.90 -6.37
N PRO A 222 -9.25 -5.49 -7.37
CA PRO A 222 -10.65 -5.90 -7.46
C PRO A 222 -10.85 -7.41 -7.62
N GLU A 223 -9.86 -8.13 -8.17
CA GLU A 223 -9.93 -9.59 -8.30
C GLU A 223 -9.80 -10.32 -6.95
N ILE A 224 -9.24 -9.67 -5.94
CA ILE A 224 -9.08 -10.28 -4.61
C ILE A 224 -10.42 -10.22 -3.88
N PRO A 225 -10.96 -11.35 -3.36
CA PRO A 225 -12.18 -11.35 -2.59
C PRO A 225 -12.14 -10.34 -1.43
N LYS A 226 -13.25 -9.65 -1.18
CA LYS A 226 -13.31 -8.58 -0.18
C LYS A 226 -12.90 -9.08 1.21
N GLU A 227 -13.31 -10.28 1.55
CA GLU A 227 -13.02 -10.94 2.82
C GLU A 227 -11.52 -11.17 3.01
N VAL A 228 -10.80 -11.51 1.94
CA VAL A 228 -9.34 -11.69 1.94
C VAL A 228 -8.62 -10.37 2.10
N ARG A 229 -9.08 -9.33 1.37
CA ARG A 229 -8.50 -7.97 1.47
C ARG A 229 -8.65 -7.35 2.86
N LEU A 230 -9.66 -7.77 3.60
CA LEU A 230 -9.99 -7.23 4.92
C LEU A 230 -9.37 -8.04 6.07
N ARG A 231 -8.69 -9.14 5.78
CA ARG A 231 -7.98 -9.91 6.82
C ARG A 231 -6.74 -9.16 7.26
N VAL A 232 -6.69 -8.86 8.55
CA VAL A 232 -5.56 -8.16 9.18
C VAL A 232 -4.54 -9.14 9.72
N ASP A 233 -4.94 -10.38 10.01
CA ASP A 233 -4.16 -11.34 10.80
C ASP A 233 -3.42 -12.38 9.95
N GLY A 234 -3.50 -12.30 8.61
CA GLY A 234 -2.76 -13.20 7.72
C GLY A 234 -3.07 -14.69 7.90
N GLU A 235 -4.15 -15.05 8.58
CA GLU A 235 -4.61 -16.45 8.61
C GLU A 235 -5.21 -16.83 7.26
N PRO A 236 -4.83 -18.01 6.73
CA PRO A 236 -5.27 -18.49 5.41
C PRO A 236 -6.77 -18.77 5.33
#